data_5f3193f2a3988915a3b2cf40e9ccdffd
#
_entry.id   5f3193f2a3988915a3b2cf40e9ccdffd
#
_cell.length_a   1.000
_cell.length_b   1.000
_cell.length_c   1.000
_cell.angle_alpha   90.00
_cell.angle_beta   90.00
_cell.angle_gamma   90.00
#
_symmetry.space_group_name_H-M   'P 1'
#
loop_
_entity.id
_entity.type
_entity.pdbx_description
1 polymer ?
#
loop_
_entity_poly.entity_id
_entity_poly.type
_entity_poly.pdbx_seq_one_letter_code
_entity_poly.pdbx_strand_id
1 'polypeptide(L)'
;MRKTILSALLISALAAPALADSYPVSDAWGQSTSSAKDAIVCAGKRVITFNGNQRTDSEGGVPAYRNKSVSPLGPSTYRIVDQFTTGQVRNGSANYTLRLVDADHIEMNMSPGGMLKLQRCE
;
A
#
# COMPACT_ATOMS: atom_id res chain seq x y z
N MET A 1 19.30 -34.95 -36.90
CA MET A 1 19.19 -34.63 -36.38
C MET A 1 18.84 -34.11 -35.48
N ARG A 2 18.63 -33.69 -35.17
CA ARG A 2 18.43 -33.26 -34.38
C ARG A 2 18.06 -32.61 -33.52
N LYS A 3 17.77 -32.10 -33.05
CA LYS A 3 17.54 -31.56 -32.26
C LYS A 3 17.02 -31.07 -31.41
N THR A 4 16.86 -30.67 -30.96
CA THR A 4 16.56 -30.27 -30.14
C THR A 4 16.08 -29.66 -29.31
N ILE A 5 15.95 -29.39 -28.83
CA ILE A 5 15.65 -28.85 -27.98
C ILE A 5 15.12 -28.32 -27.13
N LEU A 6 14.94 -27.97 -26.72
CA LEU A 6 14.65 -27.49 -25.84
C LEU A 6 14.12 -26.93 -25.03
N SER A 7 14.02 -26.71 -24.76
CA SER A 7 13.68 -26.18 -24.00
C SER A 7 13.18 -25.73 -23.15
N ALA A 8 13.06 -25.51 -22.81
CA ALA A 8 12.74 -25.03 -22.01
C ALA A 8 12.30 -24.51 -21.17
N LEU A 9 12.20 -24.11 -20.91
CA LEU A 9 11.92 -23.61 -20.04
C LEU A 9 11.41 -23.08 -19.22
N LEU A 10 11.29 -22.81 -18.99
CA LEU A 10 10.96 -22.35 -18.16
C LEU A 10 10.48 -21.88 -17.30
N ILE A 11 10.37 -21.61 -16.93
CA ILE A 11 10.04 -21.22 -16.10
C ILE A 11 9.51 -20.78 -15.31
N SER A 12 9.36 -20.60 -14.92
CA SER A 12 8.92 -20.26 -14.19
C SER A 12 8.63 -19.73 -13.32
N ALA A 13 8.50 -19.43 -13.04
CA ALA A 13 8.30 -18.93 -12.30
C ALA A 13 7.86 -18.58 -11.41
N LEU A 14 7.71 -18.35 -11.03
CA LEU A 14 7.40 -18.09 -10.24
C LEU A 14 7.04 -17.56 -9.36
N ALA A 15 6.84 -17.24 -9.10
CA ALA A 15 6.31 -16.91 -8.45
C ALA A 15 6.39 -16.60 -7.28
N ALA A 16 6.62 -16.14 -7.03
CA ALA A 16 6.88 -15.75 -6.15
C ALA A 16 6.20 -15.16 -5.22
N PRO A 17 6.12 -15.21 -4.49
CA PRO A 17 5.43 -14.85 -3.60
C PRO A 17 5.67 -13.72 -2.98
N ALA A 18 5.40 -13.26 -3.15
CA ALA A 18 5.18 -12.38 -2.62
C ALA A 18 5.62 -11.88 -1.49
N LEU A 19 6.04 -11.47 -1.33
CA LEU A 19 6.38 -11.05 -0.45
C LEU A 19 5.84 -10.07 0.10
N ALA A 20 5.42 -9.97 0.68
CA ALA A 20 4.74 -9.17 1.32
C ALA A 20 5.40 -8.15 2.05
N ASP A 21 6.31 -7.67 1.94
CA ASP A 21 6.91 -6.60 2.66
C ASP A 21 6.97 -5.34 1.82
N SER A 22 6.04 -5.18 0.90
CA SER A 22 5.94 -3.91 0.20
C SER A 22 4.49 -3.65 -0.16
N TYR A 23 4.15 -2.38 -0.13
CA TYR A 23 2.78 -1.96 -0.39
C TYR A 23 2.44 -2.07 -1.87
N PRO A 24 1.15 -2.26 -2.19
CA PRO A 24 0.73 -2.27 -3.58
C PRO A 24 0.70 -0.90 -4.24
N VAL A 25 0.97 0.16 -3.50
CA VAL A 25 1.08 1.51 -4.04
C VAL A 25 2.35 2.16 -3.52
N SER A 26 2.75 3.23 -4.14
CA SER A 26 3.92 3.99 -3.74
C SER A 26 3.59 5.48 -3.77
N ASP A 27 4.55 6.29 -3.30
CA ASP A 27 4.48 7.75 -3.34
C ASP A 27 3.51 8.32 -2.32
N ALA A 28 3.18 9.58 -2.46
CA ALA A 28 2.41 10.33 -1.49
C ALA A 28 0.98 10.52 -1.95
N TRP A 29 0.06 10.40 -1.00
CA TRP A 29 -1.37 10.47 -1.25
C TRP A 29 -2.01 11.38 -0.22
N GLY A 30 -2.75 12.38 -0.67
CA GLY A 30 -3.39 13.34 0.21
C GLY A 30 -4.86 13.06 0.40
N GLN A 31 -5.37 13.38 1.57
CA GLN A 31 -6.79 13.20 1.86
C GLN A 31 -7.63 14.08 0.94
N SER A 32 -8.56 13.47 0.22
CA SER A 32 -9.38 14.19 -0.75
C SER A 32 -10.63 13.38 -1.04
N THR A 33 -11.75 14.08 -1.20
CA THR A 33 -12.99 13.43 -1.62
C THR A 33 -13.30 13.73 -3.08
N SER A 34 -12.41 14.42 -3.78
CA SER A 34 -12.61 14.75 -5.19
C SER A 34 -12.53 13.51 -6.05
N SER A 35 -13.38 13.44 -7.06
CA SER A 35 -13.31 12.38 -8.05
C SER A 35 -12.59 12.81 -9.32
N ALA A 36 -12.07 14.02 -9.35
CA ALA A 36 -11.31 14.51 -10.50
C ALA A 36 -10.08 13.64 -10.71
N LYS A 37 -9.75 13.42 -11.96
CA LYS A 37 -8.63 12.53 -12.29
C LYS A 37 -7.39 13.35 -12.51
N ASP A 38 -6.64 13.52 -11.51
CA ASP A 38 -5.35 14.18 -11.60
C ASP A 38 -4.72 14.13 -10.24
N ALA A 39 -3.42 14.33 -10.20
CA ALA A 39 -2.74 14.51 -8.94
C ALA A 39 -3.12 15.86 -8.35
N ILE A 40 -3.05 15.98 -7.04
CA ILE A 40 -3.45 17.19 -6.35
C ILE A 40 -2.27 17.78 -5.59
N VAL A 41 -2.41 19.06 -5.26
CA VAL A 41 -1.46 19.72 -4.37
C VAL A 41 -1.81 19.30 -2.94
N CYS A 42 -0.87 18.66 -2.28
CA CYS A 42 -1.12 18.08 -0.96
C CYS A 42 -0.72 18.97 0.20
N ALA A 43 -0.25 20.17 -0.05
CA ALA A 43 0.14 21.07 1.01
C ALA A 43 -1.06 21.33 1.93
N GLY A 44 -0.85 21.19 3.23
CA GLY A 44 -1.90 21.44 4.21
C GLY A 44 -2.89 20.30 4.37
N LYS A 45 -2.73 19.20 3.66
CA LYS A 45 -3.61 18.06 3.78
C LYS A 45 -2.94 16.96 4.61
N ARG A 46 -3.75 16.04 5.10
CA ARG A 46 -3.20 14.79 5.65
C ARG A 46 -2.62 14.00 4.50
N VAL A 47 -1.38 13.58 4.65
CA VAL A 47 -0.66 12.87 3.59
C VAL A 47 -0.18 11.53 4.12
N ILE A 48 -0.47 10.48 3.37
CA ILE A 48 0.04 9.15 3.61
C ILE A 48 1.07 8.86 2.53
N THR A 49 2.26 8.47 2.92
CA THR A 49 3.33 8.17 1.96
C THR A 49 3.74 6.72 2.10
N PHE A 50 3.79 6.03 0.97
CA PHE A 50 4.22 4.64 0.90
C PHE A 50 5.57 4.59 0.19
N ASN A 51 6.55 3.99 0.84
CA ASN A 51 7.89 3.89 0.29
C ASN A 51 8.43 2.49 0.57
N GLY A 52 8.29 1.61 -0.41
CA GLY A 52 8.70 0.23 -0.24
C GLY A 52 7.87 -0.47 0.81
N ASN A 53 8.46 -0.77 1.95
CA ASN A 53 7.79 -1.41 3.07
C ASN A 53 7.53 -0.46 4.23
N GLN A 54 7.66 0.84 4.00
CA GLN A 54 7.46 1.84 5.04
C GLN A 54 6.33 2.77 4.67
N ARG A 55 5.51 3.11 5.64
CA ARG A 55 4.40 4.04 5.45
C ARG A 55 4.49 5.13 6.51
N THR A 56 4.30 6.35 6.10
CA THR A 56 4.21 7.47 7.03
C THR A 56 2.86 8.14 6.88
N ASP A 57 2.42 8.77 7.97
CA ASP A 57 1.15 9.47 8.02
C ASP A 57 1.43 10.80 8.70
N SER A 58 1.07 11.89 8.05
CA SER A 58 1.32 13.21 8.60
C SER A 58 0.47 13.51 9.83
N GLU A 59 -0.50 12.67 10.14
CA GLU A 59 -1.30 12.78 11.35
C GLU A 59 -1.18 11.50 12.15
N GLY A 60 -1.57 11.55 13.42
CA GLY A 60 -1.65 10.35 14.22
C GLY A 60 -0.51 10.07 15.16
N GLY A 61 0.59 10.72 15.01
CA GLY A 61 1.67 10.64 16.01
C GLY A 61 2.55 9.41 15.96
N VAL A 62 2.37 8.51 15.00
CA VAL A 62 3.27 7.39 14.81
C VAL A 62 4.33 7.81 13.80
N PRO A 63 5.61 7.75 14.16
CA PRO A 63 6.65 8.22 13.24
C PRO A 63 6.67 7.47 11.92
N ALA A 64 6.49 6.16 11.96
CA ALA A 64 6.48 5.37 10.74
C ALA A 64 5.87 4.01 11.03
N TYR A 65 5.28 3.44 10.00
CA TYR A 65 4.77 2.07 10.02
C TYR A 65 5.63 1.22 9.10
N ARG A 66 5.80 -0.03 9.47
CA ARG A 66 6.50 -1.00 8.61
C ARG A 66 5.49 -2.06 8.18
N ASN A 67 5.45 -2.33 6.92
CA ASN A 67 4.54 -3.35 6.41
C ASN A 67 4.91 -4.74 6.93
N LYS A 68 3.93 -5.44 7.46
CA LYS A 68 4.11 -6.81 7.92
C LYS A 68 3.53 -7.79 6.92
N SER A 69 2.37 -7.49 6.36
CA SER A 69 1.76 -8.38 5.38
C SER A 69 0.80 -7.63 4.48
N VAL A 70 0.68 -8.14 3.27
CA VAL A 70 -0.28 -7.68 2.27
C VAL A 70 -0.97 -8.91 1.73
N SER A 71 -2.28 -8.96 1.81
CA SER A 71 -3.05 -10.11 1.34
C SER A 71 -4.15 -9.63 0.40
N PRO A 72 -4.19 -10.11 -0.83
CA PRO A 72 -5.25 -9.70 -1.74
C PRO A 72 -6.60 -10.24 -1.28
N LEU A 73 -7.61 -9.40 -1.35
CA LEU A 73 -8.99 -9.76 -1.04
C LEU A 73 -9.84 -9.81 -2.30
N GLY A 74 -9.32 -9.30 -3.40
CA GLY A 74 -10.03 -9.23 -4.66
C GLY A 74 -9.16 -8.52 -5.68
N PRO A 75 -9.71 -8.15 -6.83
CA PRO A 75 -8.89 -7.59 -7.92
C PRO A 75 -8.14 -6.32 -7.55
N SER A 76 -8.71 -5.49 -6.69
CA SER A 76 -8.10 -4.20 -6.40
C SER A 76 -8.09 -3.91 -4.92
N THR A 77 -8.32 -4.90 -4.08
CA THR A 77 -8.46 -4.68 -2.64
C THR A 77 -7.50 -5.59 -1.90
N TYR A 78 -6.86 -5.03 -0.90
CA TYR A 78 -5.84 -5.73 -0.12
C TYR A 78 -6.10 -5.52 1.36
N ARG A 79 -5.87 -6.57 2.13
CA ARG A 79 -5.77 -6.45 3.58
C ARG A 79 -4.32 -6.20 3.94
N ILE A 80 -4.08 -5.18 4.72
CA ILE A 80 -2.72 -4.79 5.06
C ILE A 80 -2.58 -4.80 6.58
N VAL A 81 -1.48 -5.34 7.03
CA VAL A 81 -1.10 -5.31 8.44
C VAL A 81 0.23 -4.59 8.53
N ASP A 82 0.27 -3.54 9.32
CA ASP A 82 1.48 -2.79 9.57
C ASP A 82 1.87 -2.91 11.04
N GLN A 83 3.14 -2.75 11.30
CA GLN A 83 3.68 -2.71 12.66
C GLN A 83 4.24 -1.33 12.93
N PHE A 84 4.21 -0.94 14.19
CA PHE A 84 4.79 0.33 14.58
C PHE A 84 5.24 0.26 16.04
N THR A 85 6.16 1.15 16.39
CA THR A 85 6.64 1.32 17.76
C THR A 85 6.67 2.81 18.05
N THR A 86 6.13 3.18 19.20
CA THR A 86 6.20 4.54 19.71
C THR A 86 6.89 4.50 21.07
N GLY A 87 6.97 5.64 21.71
CA GLY A 87 7.52 5.68 23.07
C GLY A 87 6.67 4.92 24.09
N GLN A 88 5.41 4.63 23.74
CA GLN A 88 4.46 4.01 24.67
C GLN A 88 4.00 2.65 24.22
N VAL A 89 4.08 2.36 22.92
CA VAL A 89 3.58 1.12 22.34
C VAL A 89 4.73 0.40 21.67
N ARG A 90 4.93 -0.85 22.04
CA ARG A 90 5.91 -1.68 21.39
C ARG A 90 5.20 -2.71 20.55
N ASN A 91 5.65 -2.89 19.32
CA ASN A 91 5.09 -3.90 18.44
C ASN A 91 3.58 -3.71 18.26
N GLY A 92 3.18 -2.44 18.11
CA GLY A 92 1.79 -2.15 17.77
C GLY A 92 1.46 -2.68 16.40
N SER A 93 0.19 -2.93 16.16
CA SER A 93 -0.30 -3.47 14.91
C SER A 93 -1.46 -2.62 14.41
N ALA A 94 -1.40 -2.25 13.14
CA ALA A 94 -2.47 -1.52 12.48
C ALA A 94 -2.98 -2.36 11.32
N ASN A 95 -4.29 -2.57 11.28
CA ASN A 95 -4.93 -3.36 10.23
C ASN A 95 -5.87 -2.48 9.44
N TYR A 96 -5.84 -2.60 8.14
CA TYR A 96 -6.76 -1.87 7.29
C TYR A 96 -6.89 -2.57 5.94
N THR A 97 -7.91 -2.19 5.19
CA THR A 97 -7.99 -2.59 3.80
C THR A 97 -7.64 -1.41 2.93
N LEU A 98 -6.95 -1.70 1.83
CA LEU A 98 -6.56 -0.69 0.85
C LEU A 98 -7.21 -1.07 -0.47
N ARG A 99 -7.99 -0.16 -1.04
CA ARG A 99 -8.64 -0.38 -2.32
C ARG A 99 -8.07 0.59 -3.34
N LEU A 100 -7.63 0.06 -4.45
CA LEU A 100 -7.11 0.85 -5.56
C LEU A 100 -8.29 1.20 -6.46
N VAL A 101 -8.73 2.45 -6.38
CA VAL A 101 -9.90 2.87 -7.15
C VAL A 101 -9.52 3.13 -8.60
N ASP A 102 -8.48 3.91 -8.80
CA ASP A 102 -7.89 4.16 -10.12
C ASP A 102 -6.46 4.64 -9.92
N ALA A 103 -5.84 5.13 -10.96
CA ALA A 103 -4.42 5.51 -10.90
C ALA A 103 -4.17 6.66 -9.93
N ASP A 104 -5.18 7.46 -9.64
CA ASP A 104 -5.02 8.66 -8.82
C ASP A 104 -5.79 8.60 -7.49
N HIS A 105 -6.53 7.54 -7.24
CA HIS A 105 -7.40 7.44 -6.05
C HIS A 105 -7.26 6.10 -5.37
N ILE A 106 -7.12 6.13 -4.07
CA ILE A 106 -7.15 4.93 -3.23
C ILE A 106 -8.03 5.20 -2.01
N GLU A 107 -8.48 4.13 -1.38
CA GLU A 107 -9.26 4.20 -0.15
C GLU A 107 -8.65 3.30 0.90
N MET A 108 -8.49 3.82 2.10
CA MET A 108 -8.04 3.04 3.25
C MET A 108 -9.21 2.93 4.21
N ASN A 109 -9.63 1.71 4.50
CA ASN A 109 -10.70 1.48 5.47
C ASN A 109 -10.07 0.93 6.73
N MET A 110 -9.99 1.77 7.74
CA MET A 110 -9.30 1.48 8.99
C MET A 110 -10.30 1.19 10.08
N SER A 111 -9.95 0.29 10.97
CA SER A 111 -10.82 -0.05 12.09
C SER A 111 -9.98 -0.05 13.37
N PRO A 112 -10.22 0.86 14.27
CA PRO A 112 -11.13 1.99 14.17
C PRO A 112 -10.59 3.07 13.26
N GLY A 113 -11.39 4.03 12.91
CA GLY A 113 -10.90 5.15 12.12
C GLY A 113 -11.73 5.42 10.89
N GLY A 114 -12.38 4.40 10.34
CA GLY A 114 -13.27 4.59 9.21
C GLY A 114 -12.54 4.70 7.89
N MET A 115 -13.24 5.18 6.90
CA MET A 115 -12.73 5.27 5.54
C MET A 115 -11.96 6.55 5.33
N LEU A 116 -10.77 6.42 4.78
CA LEU A 116 -9.94 7.55 4.39
C LEU A 116 -9.76 7.50 2.88
N LYS A 117 -10.28 8.51 2.21
CA LYS A 117 -10.16 8.62 0.76
C LYS A 117 -8.98 9.48 0.41
N LEU A 118 -8.14 9.00 -0.47
CA LEU A 118 -6.87 9.63 -0.79
C LEU A 118 -6.72 9.80 -2.29
N GLN A 119 -6.05 10.87 -2.66
CA GLN A 119 -5.75 11.18 -4.05
C GLN A 119 -4.26 11.43 -4.18
N ARG A 120 -3.69 11.00 -5.28
CA ARG A 120 -2.23 11.05 -5.48
C ARG A 120 -1.75 12.52 -5.47
N CYS A 121 -0.63 12.75 -4.80
CA CYS A 121 -0.01 14.07 -4.76
C CYS A 121 0.81 14.32 -6.02
N GLU A 122 0.84 15.60 -6.43
CA GLU A 122 1.70 16.01 -7.54
C GLU A 122 3.16 15.77 -7.25
#